data_f06b470b68676d5d1756b55d76901ba6
#
_entry.id   f06b470b68676d5d1756b55d76901ba6
#
_cell.length_a   1.000
_cell.length_b   1.000
_cell.length_c   1.000
_cell.angle_alpha   90.00
_cell.angle_beta   90.00
_cell.angle_gamma   90.00
#
_symmetry.space_group_name_H-M   'P 1'
#
loop_
_entity.id
_entity.type
_entity.pdbx_description
1 polymer ?
#
loop_
_entity_poly.entity_id
_entity_poly.type
_entity_poly.pdbx_seq_one_letter_code
_entity_poly.pdbx_strand_id
1 'polypeptide(L)'
;MQKHENAITFSPDADNDKGQKEKRSMKITKWYHVAEFILVPTLVFGLTGVPEPPRKDAAQQGIKEWFLENYYGRAPIGRPSDMEFKGNEIWIGGGKVKLRLDVALPPGVSKERPCPVVLVADRRACFPTPIKPEKLKKVLAVQDEFRRMATERGYALVMWNVNDAAPDCWLYDRYIKMKPEKLPPNAWGVFGLYGGEPDGRKGDTWGTIRAWAWGHSRVMDWIESRPELDAKRVAVCGHSRLGKVALVTGVTDERFLVAYSNDSGVGGAHPHRLWKPGVCKLSFVNKYHLHWLCLNSRKFEADERNMPHDMDEFLALMAPRYLYVASASKDVWAGPEGEQFAAEMASRAWERMNLKGWGYRGHVGGHVRPGEHDFTPYDFKLFLDFCATPFGTTTTCADALRLHD
;
A
#
# COMPACT_ATOMS: atom_id res chain seq x y z
N MET A 1 -21.00 34.24 -26.19
CA MET A 1 -20.52 32.84 -26.26
C MET A 1 -20.06 32.44 -24.85
N GLN A 2 -20.97 31.84 -24.10
CA GLN A 2 -20.73 31.40 -22.72
C GLN A 2 -20.10 30.01 -22.76
N LYS A 3 -18.95 29.87 -22.11
CA LYS A 3 -18.33 28.57 -21.85
C LYS A 3 -18.95 27.98 -20.58
N HIS A 4 -19.65 26.86 -20.73
CA HIS A 4 -20.10 26.07 -19.60
C HIS A 4 -18.91 25.29 -19.01
N GLU A 5 -18.50 25.65 -17.80
CA GLU A 5 -17.68 24.81 -16.92
C GLU A 5 -18.60 23.79 -16.27
N ASN A 6 -18.51 22.54 -16.68
CA ASN A 6 -19.14 21.43 -15.97
C ASN A 6 -18.27 21.01 -14.80
N ALA A 7 -18.55 21.58 -13.65
CA ALA A 7 -18.12 21.03 -12.37
C ALA A 7 -19.00 19.81 -12.07
N ILE A 8 -18.42 18.61 -12.01
CA ILE A 8 -19.11 17.40 -11.54
C ILE A 8 -19.19 17.49 -10.02
N THR A 9 -20.32 17.97 -9.53
CA THR A 9 -20.73 17.82 -8.13
C THR A 9 -21.42 16.48 -7.99
N PHE A 10 -20.88 15.60 -7.14
CA PHE A 10 -21.54 14.36 -6.77
C PHE A 10 -22.66 14.66 -5.77
N SER A 11 -23.91 14.49 -6.20
CA SER A 11 -25.06 14.37 -5.32
C SER A 11 -25.46 12.89 -5.26
N PRO A 12 -25.77 12.33 -4.08
CA PRO A 12 -26.26 10.96 -3.98
C PRO A 12 -27.75 10.94 -4.33
N ASP A 13 -28.10 10.39 -5.45
CA ASP A 13 -29.50 10.11 -5.78
C ASP A 13 -30.04 9.00 -4.88
N ALA A 14 -31.10 9.34 -4.17
CA ALA A 14 -31.85 8.45 -3.32
C ALA A 14 -32.87 7.66 -4.20
N ASP A 15 -32.61 6.36 -4.35
CA ASP A 15 -33.65 5.44 -4.81
C ASP A 15 -34.55 5.05 -3.64
N ASN A 16 -35.80 5.47 -3.80
CA ASN A 16 -36.95 5.17 -2.93
C ASN A 16 -37.45 3.77 -3.25
N ASP A 17 -37.21 2.80 -2.40
CA ASP A 17 -38.04 1.58 -2.39
C ASP A 17 -38.57 1.31 -0.97
N LYS A 18 -39.89 1.34 -0.86
CA LYS A 18 -40.66 1.07 0.35
C LYS A 18 -40.94 -0.43 0.44
N GLY A 19 -40.30 -1.13 1.36
CA GLY A 19 -40.57 -2.54 1.64
C GLY A 19 -40.14 -2.95 3.04
N GLN A 20 -41.07 -2.90 3.94
CA GLN A 20 -41.23 -3.62 5.24
C GLN A 20 -40.02 -3.92 6.13
N LYS A 21 -40.14 -3.35 7.31
CA LYS A 21 -39.31 -3.54 8.53
C LYS A 21 -39.45 -4.96 9.08
N GLU A 22 -38.32 -5.63 9.29
CA GLU A 22 -38.15 -6.48 10.46
C GLU A 22 -36.87 -6.07 11.21
N LYS A 23 -37.09 -5.51 12.40
CA LYS A 23 -36.02 -5.15 13.34
C LYS A 23 -35.52 -6.41 14.05
N ARG A 24 -34.34 -6.91 13.69
CA ARG A 24 -33.50 -7.69 14.60
C ARG A 24 -32.33 -6.82 15.09
N SER A 25 -32.53 -6.32 16.30
CA SER A 25 -31.52 -5.59 17.05
C SER A 25 -30.42 -6.56 17.52
N MET A 26 -29.26 -6.50 16.90
CA MET A 26 -28.08 -7.15 17.44
C MET A 26 -27.35 -6.13 18.33
N LYS A 27 -27.41 -6.35 19.64
CA LYS A 27 -26.67 -5.54 20.63
C LYS A 27 -25.18 -5.80 20.44
N ILE A 28 -24.46 -4.81 19.95
CA ILE A 28 -23.00 -4.80 19.96
C ILE A 28 -22.57 -4.36 21.36
N THR A 29 -22.07 -5.30 22.14
CA THR A 29 -21.50 -5.05 23.47
C THR A 29 -20.14 -4.37 23.28
N LYS A 30 -20.01 -3.15 23.78
CA LYS A 30 -18.73 -2.43 23.84
C LYS A 30 -17.83 -3.14 24.85
N TRP A 31 -16.72 -3.67 24.38
CA TRP A 31 -15.63 -4.14 25.22
C TRP A 31 -14.53 -3.07 25.28
N TYR A 32 -14.50 -2.35 26.40
CA TYR A 32 -13.32 -1.62 26.82
C TYR A 32 -12.56 -2.50 27.79
N HIS A 33 -11.43 -3.03 27.41
CA HIS A 33 -10.52 -3.66 28.36
C HIS A 33 -9.47 -2.65 28.81
N VAL A 34 -9.49 -2.38 30.11
CA VAL A 34 -8.43 -1.71 30.84
C VAL A 34 -7.26 -2.67 30.94
N ALA A 35 -6.10 -2.29 30.46
CA ALA A 35 -4.88 -3.08 30.56
C ALA A 35 -4.16 -2.77 31.88
N GLU A 36 -4.07 -3.74 32.76
CA GLU A 36 -3.21 -3.68 33.94
C GLU A 36 -1.74 -3.90 33.55
N PHE A 37 -0.87 -3.04 34.06
CA PHE A 37 0.57 -3.06 33.83
C PHE A 37 1.25 -4.05 34.79
N ILE A 38 1.96 -5.04 34.26
CA ILE A 38 2.97 -5.81 34.97
C ILE A 38 4.34 -5.46 34.40
N LEU A 39 5.19 -4.85 35.21
CA LEU A 39 6.60 -4.60 34.92
C LEU A 39 7.37 -5.93 34.98
N VAL A 40 7.98 -6.34 33.87
CA VAL A 40 8.94 -7.46 33.80
C VAL A 40 10.30 -6.91 33.39
N PRO A 41 11.40 -7.26 34.07
CA PRO A 41 12.71 -6.71 33.78
C PRO A 41 13.29 -7.18 32.43
N THR A 42 13.93 -6.27 31.74
CA THR A 42 14.51 -6.45 30.43
C THR A 42 15.79 -7.30 30.51
N LEU A 43 15.76 -8.54 30.03
CA LEU A 43 16.94 -9.31 29.69
C LEU A 43 17.32 -9.00 28.24
N VAL A 44 18.48 -8.40 28.05
CA VAL A 44 19.09 -8.17 26.74
C VAL A 44 19.69 -9.47 26.25
N PHE A 45 19.01 -10.17 25.32
CA PHE A 45 19.63 -11.23 24.53
C PHE A 45 20.15 -10.65 23.23
N GLY A 46 21.43 -10.79 22.98
CA GLY A 46 22.06 -10.53 21.70
C GLY A 46 21.50 -11.50 20.65
N LEU A 47 20.69 -10.99 19.73
CA LEU A 47 20.15 -11.75 18.61
C LEU A 47 21.19 -11.81 17.49
N THR A 48 22.01 -12.86 17.50
CA THR A 48 22.73 -13.32 16.31
C THR A 48 21.82 -14.28 15.55
N GLY A 49 21.42 -13.88 14.33
CA GLY A 49 20.68 -14.71 13.41
C GLY A 49 19.14 -14.50 13.44
N VAL A 50 18.63 -13.70 12.51
CA VAL A 50 17.20 -13.72 12.17
C VAL A 50 16.93 -15.10 11.55
N PRO A 51 16.01 -15.93 12.11
CA PRO A 51 15.67 -17.20 11.50
C PRO A 51 15.16 -16.98 10.07
N GLU A 52 15.54 -17.83 9.11
CA GLU A 52 14.93 -17.81 7.81
C GLU A 52 13.40 -17.98 7.97
N PRO A 53 12.60 -17.14 7.29
CA PRO A 53 11.15 -17.24 7.39
C PRO A 53 10.71 -18.63 6.91
N PRO A 54 9.74 -19.26 7.60
CA PRO A 54 9.21 -20.55 7.16
C PRO A 54 8.65 -20.41 5.74
N ARG A 55 8.94 -21.41 4.91
CA ARG A 55 8.42 -21.45 3.52
C ARG A 55 6.89 -21.44 3.56
N LYS A 56 6.28 -20.63 2.69
CA LYS A 56 4.82 -20.63 2.51
C LYS A 56 4.35 -22.01 2.13
N ASP A 57 3.27 -22.47 2.75
CA ASP A 57 2.65 -23.73 2.41
C ASP A 57 1.99 -23.67 1.01
N ALA A 58 1.62 -24.85 0.47
CA ALA A 58 1.00 -24.95 -0.85
C ALA A 58 -0.32 -24.16 -0.96
N ALA A 59 -1.09 -24.06 0.13
CA ALA A 59 -2.34 -23.31 0.16
C ALA A 59 -2.08 -21.80 0.04
N GLN A 60 -1.13 -21.25 0.79
CA GLN A 60 -0.74 -19.85 0.69
C GLN A 60 -0.21 -19.51 -0.72
N GLN A 61 0.56 -20.38 -1.32
CA GLN A 61 1.02 -20.20 -2.70
C GLN A 61 -0.16 -20.21 -3.68
N GLY A 62 -1.12 -21.10 -3.52
CA GLY A 62 -2.34 -21.16 -4.34
C GLY A 62 -3.16 -19.87 -4.26
N ILE A 63 -3.35 -19.32 -3.04
CA ILE A 63 -4.04 -18.04 -2.83
C ILE A 63 -3.29 -16.89 -3.54
N LYS A 64 -1.96 -16.82 -3.40
CA LYS A 64 -1.14 -15.81 -4.09
C LYS A 64 -1.31 -15.88 -5.60
N GLU A 65 -1.19 -17.09 -6.18
CA GLU A 65 -1.36 -17.29 -7.62
C GLU A 65 -2.76 -16.91 -8.09
N TRP A 66 -3.80 -17.23 -7.32
CA TRP A 66 -5.16 -16.83 -7.65
C TRP A 66 -5.31 -15.30 -7.77
N PHE A 67 -4.75 -14.52 -6.81
CA PHE A 67 -4.79 -13.07 -6.86
C PHE A 67 -3.99 -12.50 -8.04
N LEU A 68 -2.85 -13.12 -8.38
CA LEU A 68 -2.06 -12.70 -9.53
C LEU A 68 -2.76 -13.01 -10.86
N GLU A 69 -3.50 -14.10 -10.95
CA GLU A 69 -4.22 -14.45 -12.16
C GLU A 69 -5.54 -13.69 -12.32
N ASN A 70 -6.28 -13.51 -11.21
CA ASN A 70 -7.66 -13.10 -11.28
C ASN A 70 -7.91 -11.66 -10.79
N TYR A 71 -6.90 -11.00 -10.18
CA TYR A 71 -7.13 -9.70 -9.57
C TYR A 71 -6.10 -8.62 -9.98
N TYR A 72 -4.82 -8.81 -9.66
CA TYR A 72 -3.78 -7.79 -9.94
C TYR A 72 -3.05 -7.98 -11.26
N GLY A 73 -3.02 -9.18 -11.76
CA GLY A 73 -2.29 -9.58 -12.96
C GLY A 73 -0.83 -10.01 -12.71
N ARG A 74 -0.25 -10.67 -13.70
CA ARG A 74 1.11 -11.22 -13.66
C ARG A 74 2.10 -10.23 -14.23
N ALA A 75 3.07 -9.82 -13.42
CA ALA A 75 4.19 -8.97 -13.82
C ALA A 75 5.39 -9.83 -14.29
N PRO A 76 6.34 -9.23 -15.02
CA PRO A 76 7.61 -9.88 -15.30
C PRO A 76 8.33 -10.32 -14.04
N ILE A 77 8.94 -11.50 -14.06
CA ILE A 77 9.65 -12.07 -12.91
C ILE A 77 11.11 -11.59 -12.91
N GLY A 78 11.61 -11.26 -11.73
CA GLY A 78 13.00 -10.93 -11.50
C GLY A 78 13.38 -9.50 -11.90
N ARG A 79 14.68 -9.25 -11.82
CA ARG A 79 15.32 -7.98 -12.19
C ARG A 79 15.57 -7.96 -13.71
N PRO A 80 15.21 -6.87 -14.42
CA PRO A 80 15.59 -6.71 -15.83
C PRO A 80 17.10 -6.73 -16.02
N SER A 81 17.58 -7.45 -17.03
CA SER A 81 19.02 -7.55 -17.34
C SER A 81 19.63 -6.24 -17.82
N ASP A 82 18.80 -5.34 -18.37
CA ASP A 82 19.19 -4.03 -18.89
C ASP A 82 18.93 -2.90 -17.89
N MET A 83 18.72 -3.21 -16.61
CA MET A 83 18.52 -2.21 -15.57
C MET A 83 19.86 -1.65 -15.06
N GLU A 84 19.97 -0.33 -15.07
CA GLU A 84 21.12 0.42 -14.60
C GLU A 84 20.76 1.38 -13.46
N PHE A 85 21.68 1.57 -12.52
CA PHE A 85 21.58 2.58 -11.47
C PHE A 85 22.49 3.77 -11.78
N LYS A 86 21.92 4.98 -11.82
CA LYS A 86 22.65 6.25 -12.06
C LYS A 86 22.33 7.23 -10.93
N GLY A 87 23.13 7.19 -9.86
CA GLY A 87 22.83 7.95 -8.65
C GLY A 87 21.51 7.49 -8.01
N ASN A 88 20.57 8.41 -7.90
CA ASN A 88 19.22 8.16 -7.39
C ASN A 88 18.20 7.90 -8.52
N GLU A 89 18.63 7.41 -9.66
CA GLU A 89 17.75 7.01 -10.75
C GLU A 89 17.95 5.54 -11.11
N ILE A 90 16.86 4.88 -11.46
CA ILE A 90 16.84 3.51 -11.98
C ILE A 90 16.41 3.59 -13.45
N TRP A 91 17.29 3.20 -14.35
CA TRP A 91 17.08 3.22 -15.80
C TRP A 91 16.77 1.82 -16.30
N ILE A 92 15.70 1.66 -17.08
CA ILE A 92 15.19 0.39 -17.57
C ILE A 92 14.90 0.54 -19.08
N GLY A 93 15.10 -0.52 -19.85
CA GLY A 93 14.82 -0.51 -21.29
C GLY A 93 15.73 0.45 -22.07
N GLY A 94 17.02 0.51 -21.71
CA GLY A 94 17.95 1.49 -22.32
C GLY A 94 17.61 2.94 -21.96
N GLY A 95 16.97 3.15 -20.79
CA GLY A 95 16.57 4.47 -20.29
C GLY A 95 15.21 4.95 -20.82
N LYS A 96 14.43 4.09 -21.44
CA LYS A 96 13.04 4.38 -21.82
C LYS A 96 12.16 4.63 -20.62
N VAL A 97 12.39 3.92 -19.53
CA VAL A 97 11.75 4.14 -18.23
C VAL A 97 12.82 4.56 -17.21
N LYS A 98 12.52 5.60 -16.42
CA LYS A 98 13.41 6.14 -15.40
C LYS A 98 12.62 6.35 -14.13
N LEU A 99 12.90 5.56 -13.10
CA LEU A 99 12.34 5.79 -11.77
C LEU A 99 13.27 6.76 -11.03
N ARG A 100 12.75 7.91 -10.63
CA ARG A 100 13.52 8.95 -9.95
C ARG A 100 13.23 8.91 -8.46
N LEU A 101 14.29 8.71 -7.68
CA LEU A 101 14.20 8.54 -6.24
C LEU A 101 14.55 9.84 -5.53
N ASP A 102 13.71 10.23 -4.60
CA ASP A 102 13.95 11.29 -3.63
C ASP A 102 14.37 10.60 -2.32
N VAL A 103 15.61 10.83 -1.88
CA VAL A 103 16.23 10.09 -0.80
C VAL A 103 16.64 11.04 0.32
N ALA A 104 16.10 10.81 1.52
CA ALA A 104 16.51 11.49 2.73
C ALA A 104 17.20 10.49 3.68
N LEU A 105 18.44 10.78 4.04
CA LEU A 105 19.25 9.95 4.93
C LEU A 105 19.30 10.56 6.34
N PRO A 106 19.29 9.74 7.39
CA PRO A 106 19.52 10.22 8.75
C PRO A 106 21.00 10.64 8.95
N PRO A 107 21.29 11.53 9.92
CA PRO A 107 22.65 11.93 10.22
C PRO A 107 23.55 10.74 10.61
N GLY A 108 24.79 10.76 10.13
CA GLY A 108 25.81 9.80 10.51
C GLY A 108 25.60 8.37 10.00
N VAL A 109 24.74 8.17 8.99
CA VAL A 109 24.64 6.90 8.28
C VAL A 109 25.88 6.65 7.43
N SER A 110 26.33 5.40 7.35
CA SER A 110 27.46 4.96 6.54
C SER A 110 27.35 3.47 6.22
N LYS A 111 28.26 2.94 5.41
CA LYS A 111 28.31 1.49 5.11
C LYS A 111 28.61 0.64 6.36
N GLU A 112 29.32 1.19 7.35
CA GLU A 112 29.59 0.52 8.63
C GLU A 112 28.41 0.62 9.59
N ARG A 113 27.48 1.55 9.32
CA ARG A 113 26.32 1.83 10.13
C ARG A 113 25.12 2.08 9.25
N PRO A 114 24.66 1.05 8.50
CA PRO A 114 23.52 1.18 7.58
C PRO A 114 22.22 1.38 8.35
N CYS A 115 21.33 2.19 7.80
CA CYS A 115 20.04 2.50 8.41
C CYS A 115 18.87 1.74 7.77
N PRO A 116 17.80 1.45 8.54
CA PRO A 116 16.54 0.95 8.00
C PRO A 116 15.94 1.92 7.00
N VAL A 117 15.09 1.41 6.10
CA VAL A 117 14.51 2.20 5.02
C VAL A 117 12.98 2.17 5.09
N VAL A 118 12.36 3.32 4.91
CA VAL A 118 10.93 3.46 4.66
C VAL A 118 10.74 3.92 3.21
N LEU A 119 10.13 3.07 2.40
CA LEU A 119 9.79 3.36 1.01
C LEU A 119 8.36 3.87 0.92
N VAL A 120 8.17 5.06 0.36
CA VAL A 120 6.86 5.71 0.22
C VAL A 120 6.61 6.05 -1.24
N ALA A 121 5.45 5.65 -1.77
CA ALA A 121 5.01 6.14 -3.06
C ALA A 121 4.58 7.61 -2.95
N ASP A 122 5.09 8.46 -3.85
CA ASP A 122 4.82 9.90 -3.84
C ASP A 122 3.36 10.22 -4.13
N ARG A 123 2.69 10.89 -3.21
CA ARG A 123 1.27 11.29 -3.33
C ARG A 123 1.01 12.23 -4.51
N ARG A 124 2.02 12.91 -5.05
CA ARG A 124 1.86 13.74 -6.27
C ARG A 124 1.35 12.92 -7.44
N ALA A 125 1.65 11.62 -7.50
CA ALA A 125 1.14 10.71 -8.51
C ALA A 125 -0.39 10.63 -8.56
N CYS A 126 -1.07 10.87 -7.44
CA CYS A 126 -2.53 10.74 -7.32
C CYS A 126 -3.31 11.98 -7.81
N PHE A 127 -2.64 13.03 -8.28
CA PHE A 127 -3.29 14.27 -8.67
C PHE A 127 -3.14 14.55 -10.17
N PRO A 128 -4.13 15.25 -10.79
CA PRO A 128 -4.01 15.73 -12.16
C PRO A 128 -2.79 16.63 -12.32
N THR A 129 -2.10 16.52 -13.45
CA THR A 129 -0.97 17.37 -13.78
C THR A 129 -1.36 18.44 -14.81
N PRO A 130 -0.98 19.74 -14.60
CA PRO A 130 -0.24 20.25 -13.44
C PRO A 130 -1.09 20.27 -12.16
N ILE A 131 -0.45 19.96 -11.04
CA ILE A 131 -1.09 20.05 -9.73
C ILE A 131 -1.29 21.54 -9.37
N LYS A 132 -2.47 21.91 -8.87
CA LYS A 132 -2.74 23.29 -8.42
C LYS A 132 -1.70 23.70 -7.35
N PRO A 133 -1.11 24.93 -7.42
CA PRO A 133 0.00 25.34 -6.55
C PRO A 133 -0.27 25.17 -5.05
N GLU A 134 -1.47 25.52 -4.59
CA GLU A 134 -1.88 25.40 -3.17
C GLU A 134 -1.93 23.91 -2.73
N LYS A 135 -2.44 23.02 -3.59
CA LYS A 135 -2.47 21.59 -3.31
C LYS A 135 -1.06 21.03 -3.30
N LEU A 136 -0.22 21.43 -4.26
CA LEU A 136 1.18 21.00 -4.32
C LEU A 136 1.93 21.43 -3.05
N LYS A 137 1.76 22.69 -2.60
CA LYS A 137 2.36 23.20 -1.35
C LYS A 137 1.98 22.35 -0.15
N LYS A 138 0.69 21.97 -0.01
CA LYS A 138 0.22 21.09 1.08
C LYS A 138 0.85 19.70 1.02
N VAL A 139 0.90 19.10 -0.17
CA VAL A 139 1.50 17.77 -0.35
C VAL A 139 2.99 17.79 0.00
N LEU A 140 3.73 18.78 -0.48
CA LEU A 140 5.16 18.91 -0.19
C LEU A 140 5.42 19.13 1.31
N ALA A 141 4.63 19.98 1.99
CA ALA A 141 4.77 20.19 3.43
C ALA A 141 4.59 18.89 4.24
N VAL A 142 3.61 18.04 3.87
CA VAL A 142 3.42 16.73 4.51
C VAL A 142 4.59 15.80 4.21
N GLN A 143 5.13 15.80 2.98
CA GLN A 143 6.29 14.99 2.62
C GLN A 143 7.56 15.44 3.35
N ASP A 144 7.76 16.74 3.53
CA ASP A 144 8.88 17.28 4.31
C ASP A 144 8.79 16.85 5.78
N GLU A 145 7.58 16.86 6.33
CA GLU A 145 7.35 16.34 7.69
C GLU A 145 7.65 14.84 7.78
N PHE A 146 7.27 14.04 6.80
CA PHE A 146 7.61 12.62 6.75
C PHE A 146 9.12 12.39 6.69
N ARG A 147 9.87 13.20 5.90
CA ARG A 147 11.33 13.14 5.86
C ARG A 147 11.92 13.40 7.23
N ARG A 148 11.48 14.49 7.89
CA ARG A 148 11.93 14.83 9.23
C ARG A 148 11.67 13.71 10.23
N MET A 149 10.45 13.20 10.27
CA MET A 149 10.02 12.16 11.22
C MET A 149 10.78 10.84 11.03
N ALA A 150 11.05 10.42 9.79
CA ALA A 150 11.81 9.22 9.50
C ALA A 150 13.29 9.38 9.87
N THR A 151 13.92 10.50 9.43
CA THR A 151 15.36 10.72 9.66
C THR A 151 15.71 10.95 11.13
N GLU A 152 14.81 11.60 11.89
CA GLU A 152 14.95 11.75 13.35
C GLU A 152 14.91 10.41 14.10
N ARG A 153 14.24 9.39 13.55
CA ARG A 153 14.24 8.02 14.08
C ARG A 153 15.41 7.16 13.58
N GLY A 154 16.30 7.72 12.78
CA GLY A 154 17.41 7.00 12.19
C GLY A 154 17.04 6.14 10.98
N TYR A 155 15.91 6.41 10.30
CA TYR A 155 15.47 5.71 9.10
C TYR A 155 15.72 6.55 7.86
N ALA A 156 16.17 5.94 6.77
CA ALA A 156 16.15 6.57 5.46
C ALA A 156 14.69 6.63 4.96
N LEU A 157 14.30 7.76 4.35
CA LEU A 157 13.06 7.85 3.60
C LEU A 157 13.38 7.87 2.10
N VAL A 158 12.84 6.93 1.36
CA VAL A 158 12.93 6.87 -0.10
C VAL A 158 11.55 7.10 -0.68
N MET A 159 11.42 8.11 -1.53
CA MET A 159 10.17 8.41 -2.24
C MET A 159 10.38 8.39 -3.74
N TRP A 160 9.35 7.98 -4.49
CA TRP A 160 9.36 8.04 -5.94
C TRP A 160 7.94 8.18 -6.51
N ASN A 161 7.84 8.75 -7.70
CA ASN A 161 6.56 8.91 -8.39
C ASN A 161 6.22 7.64 -9.19
N VAL A 162 5.19 6.92 -8.80
CA VAL A 162 4.78 5.67 -9.46
C VAL A 162 4.38 5.85 -10.92
N ASN A 163 4.02 7.08 -11.35
CA ASN A 163 3.80 7.41 -12.76
C ASN A 163 5.09 7.31 -13.61
N ASP A 164 6.26 7.28 -13.00
CA ASP A 164 7.52 6.98 -13.70
C ASP A 164 7.54 5.53 -14.23
N ALA A 165 6.83 4.60 -13.57
CA ALA A 165 6.71 3.21 -14.02
C ALA A 165 5.50 3.00 -14.94
N ALA A 166 4.32 3.48 -14.57
CA ALA A 166 3.10 3.29 -15.35
C ALA A 166 2.11 4.45 -15.08
N PRO A 167 1.35 4.93 -16.08
CA PRO A 167 0.45 6.06 -15.93
C PRO A 167 -0.73 5.74 -15.01
N ASP A 168 -1.09 6.67 -14.11
CA ASP A 168 -2.34 6.64 -13.34
C ASP A 168 -3.49 7.28 -14.11
N CYS A 169 -4.69 7.21 -13.55
CA CYS A 169 -6.00 7.63 -14.11
C CYS A 169 -5.93 8.81 -15.08
N TRP A 170 -5.36 9.92 -14.64
CA TRP A 170 -5.32 11.16 -15.44
C TRP A 170 -4.44 11.04 -16.67
N LEU A 171 -3.31 10.38 -16.57
CA LEU A 171 -2.42 10.13 -17.69
C LEU A 171 -2.97 9.01 -18.55
N TYR A 172 -3.46 7.93 -17.95
CA TYR A 172 -4.05 6.82 -18.65
C TYR A 172 -5.25 7.25 -19.50
N ASP A 173 -6.23 7.96 -18.92
CA ASP A 173 -7.41 8.48 -19.61
C ASP A 173 -7.06 9.47 -20.70
N ARG A 174 -5.97 10.23 -20.52
CA ARG A 174 -5.45 11.13 -21.53
C ARG A 174 -4.84 10.35 -22.70
N TYR A 175 -4.01 9.36 -22.39
CA TYR A 175 -3.25 8.62 -23.39
C TYR A 175 -4.14 7.74 -24.28
N ILE A 176 -5.17 7.08 -23.72
CA ILE A 176 -6.12 6.27 -24.51
C ILE A 176 -6.95 7.09 -25.50
N LYS A 177 -7.06 8.41 -25.29
CA LYS A 177 -7.77 9.35 -26.18
C LYS A 177 -6.87 9.99 -27.21
N MET A 178 -5.54 9.80 -27.11
CA MET A 178 -4.58 10.37 -28.05
C MET A 178 -4.39 9.42 -29.23
N LYS A 179 -4.14 10.00 -30.40
CA LYS A 179 -3.66 9.22 -31.55
C LYS A 179 -2.26 8.67 -31.26
N PRO A 180 -1.93 7.44 -31.67
CA PRO A 180 -0.64 6.81 -31.38
C PRO A 180 0.58 7.70 -31.70
N GLU A 181 0.56 8.42 -32.84
CA GLU A 181 1.63 9.31 -33.27
C GLU A 181 1.80 10.58 -32.43
N LYS A 182 0.83 10.88 -31.54
CA LYS A 182 0.85 12.03 -30.62
C LYS A 182 1.17 11.65 -29.18
N LEU A 183 1.31 10.36 -28.89
CA LEU A 183 1.69 9.90 -27.56
C LEU A 183 3.09 10.38 -27.20
N PRO A 184 3.32 10.83 -25.96
CA PRO A 184 4.68 11.10 -25.50
C PRO A 184 5.55 9.85 -25.63
N PRO A 185 6.86 10.02 -25.89
CA PRO A 185 7.79 8.89 -25.82
C PRO A 185 7.62 8.14 -24.49
N ASN A 186 7.49 6.82 -24.57
CA ASN A 186 7.31 5.95 -23.37
C ASN A 186 6.06 6.27 -22.51
N ALA A 187 5.00 6.80 -23.12
CA ALA A 187 3.74 7.14 -22.43
C ALA A 187 3.21 6.01 -21.53
N TRP A 188 3.39 4.77 -21.96
CA TRP A 188 2.92 3.58 -21.23
C TRP A 188 3.94 3.02 -20.21
N GLY A 189 5.10 3.67 -20.07
CA GLY A 189 6.13 3.25 -19.11
C GLY A 189 6.54 1.79 -19.29
N VAL A 190 6.51 1.01 -18.20
CA VAL A 190 6.88 -0.42 -18.23
C VAL A 190 5.94 -1.28 -19.08
N PHE A 191 4.71 -0.84 -19.32
CA PHE A 191 3.79 -1.55 -20.20
C PHE A 191 4.29 -1.55 -21.66
N GLY A 192 4.90 -0.46 -22.12
CA GLY A 192 5.52 -0.39 -23.44
C GLY A 192 6.80 -1.22 -23.59
N LEU A 193 7.38 -1.70 -22.46
CA LEU A 193 8.54 -2.60 -22.46
C LEU A 193 8.14 -4.08 -22.35
N TYR A 194 7.11 -4.37 -21.54
CA TYR A 194 6.82 -5.73 -21.10
C TYR A 194 5.38 -6.17 -21.39
N GLY A 195 4.59 -5.34 -22.07
CA GLY A 195 3.16 -5.58 -22.30
C GLY A 195 2.28 -5.10 -21.15
N GLY A 196 1.01 -4.85 -21.46
CA GLY A 196 0.02 -4.27 -20.53
C GLY A 196 -0.58 -2.97 -21.05
N GLU A 197 -0.19 -2.54 -22.25
CA GLU A 197 -0.85 -1.47 -22.99
C GLU A 197 -2.32 -1.80 -23.24
N PRO A 198 -3.20 -0.80 -23.36
CA PRO A 198 -4.66 -1.05 -23.44
C PRO A 198 -5.07 -2.07 -24.50
N ASP A 199 -4.48 -1.96 -25.70
CA ASP A 199 -4.90 -2.75 -26.85
C ASP A 199 -4.39 -4.20 -26.85
N GLY A 200 -3.41 -4.53 -26.01
CA GLY A 200 -2.78 -5.86 -25.94
C GLY A 200 -3.07 -6.64 -24.67
N ARG A 201 -3.94 -6.15 -23.77
CA ARG A 201 -4.18 -6.77 -22.48
C ARG A 201 -4.95 -8.09 -22.61
N LYS A 202 -4.35 -9.16 -22.10
CA LYS A 202 -5.03 -10.45 -21.84
C LYS A 202 -5.66 -10.45 -20.45
N GLY A 203 -6.43 -11.50 -20.12
CA GLY A 203 -7.18 -11.58 -18.87
C GLY A 203 -6.34 -11.35 -17.62
N ASP A 204 -5.17 -11.97 -17.53
CA ASP A 204 -4.23 -11.92 -16.40
C ASP A 204 -3.05 -10.97 -16.63
N THR A 205 -3.06 -10.16 -17.70
CA THR A 205 -2.06 -9.12 -17.90
C THR A 205 -2.14 -8.11 -16.75
N TRP A 206 -0.99 -7.76 -16.19
CA TRP A 206 -0.88 -6.90 -15.02
C TRP A 206 -1.55 -5.55 -15.18
N GLY A 207 -2.23 -5.13 -14.12
CA GLY A 207 -2.76 -3.78 -14.00
C GLY A 207 -1.73 -2.81 -13.42
N THR A 208 -2.08 -1.53 -13.42
CA THR A 208 -1.20 -0.46 -12.95
C THR A 208 -0.80 -0.62 -11.48
N ILE A 209 -1.70 -1.10 -10.61
CA ILE A 209 -1.36 -1.40 -9.20
C ILE A 209 -0.21 -2.42 -9.13
N ARG A 210 -0.25 -3.46 -9.95
CA ARG A 210 0.81 -4.47 -10.00
C ARG A 210 2.10 -3.94 -10.63
N ALA A 211 1.99 -3.06 -11.66
CA ALA A 211 3.14 -2.41 -12.28
C ALA A 211 3.87 -1.47 -11.30
N TRP A 212 3.14 -0.74 -10.47
CA TRP A 212 3.72 0.09 -9.42
C TRP A 212 4.39 -0.74 -8.33
N ALA A 213 3.77 -1.85 -7.92
CA ALA A 213 4.38 -2.80 -6.98
C ALA A 213 5.67 -3.41 -7.55
N TRP A 214 5.69 -3.74 -8.85
CA TRP A 214 6.91 -4.16 -9.54
C TRP A 214 7.97 -3.04 -9.54
N GLY A 215 7.56 -1.79 -9.71
CA GLY A 215 8.44 -0.62 -9.57
C GLY A 215 9.08 -0.53 -8.18
N HIS A 216 8.30 -0.78 -7.10
CA HIS A 216 8.84 -0.88 -5.74
C HIS A 216 9.91 -1.98 -5.63
N SER A 217 9.72 -3.13 -6.28
CA SER A 217 10.76 -4.18 -6.32
C SER A 217 12.04 -3.70 -7.02
N ARG A 218 11.94 -2.83 -8.02
CA ARG A 218 13.13 -2.21 -8.65
C ARG A 218 13.80 -1.21 -7.74
N VAL A 219 13.03 -0.47 -6.95
CA VAL A 219 13.59 0.39 -5.89
C VAL A 219 14.28 -0.47 -4.82
N MET A 220 13.72 -1.63 -4.48
CA MET A 220 14.38 -2.59 -3.57
C MET A 220 15.72 -3.08 -4.13
N ASP A 221 15.81 -3.37 -5.43
CA ASP A 221 17.09 -3.73 -6.09
C ASP A 221 18.12 -2.60 -6.00
N TRP A 222 17.67 -1.33 -6.05
CA TRP A 222 18.53 -0.16 -5.85
C TRP A 222 18.96 -0.05 -4.38
N ILE A 223 18.05 -0.27 -3.41
CA ILE A 223 18.39 -0.28 -1.98
C ILE A 223 19.48 -1.31 -1.69
N GLU A 224 19.36 -2.53 -2.23
CA GLU A 224 20.37 -3.59 -2.09
C GLU A 224 21.75 -3.21 -2.64
N SER A 225 21.82 -2.27 -3.59
CA SER A 225 23.07 -1.76 -4.15
C SER A 225 23.73 -0.66 -3.32
N ARG A 226 23.09 -0.22 -2.24
CA ARG A 226 23.51 0.94 -1.42
C ARG A 226 24.01 0.45 -0.06
N PRO A 227 25.32 0.43 0.17
CA PRO A 227 25.90 -0.12 1.42
C PRO A 227 25.51 0.65 2.69
N GLU A 228 25.09 1.91 2.56
CA GLU A 228 24.58 2.74 3.65
C GLU A 228 23.12 2.45 4.03
N LEU A 229 22.41 1.61 3.27
CA LEU A 229 21.01 1.23 3.52
C LEU A 229 20.95 -0.24 3.95
N ASP A 230 20.15 -0.54 4.98
CA ASP A 230 19.92 -1.91 5.41
C ASP A 230 18.77 -2.56 4.64
N ALA A 231 19.09 -3.27 3.58
CA ALA A 231 18.15 -3.97 2.73
C ALA A 231 17.33 -5.08 3.44
N LYS A 232 17.71 -5.49 4.66
CA LYS A 232 16.96 -6.44 5.48
C LYS A 232 15.89 -5.76 6.34
N ARG A 233 15.95 -4.43 6.49
CA ARG A 233 15.04 -3.65 7.30
C ARG A 233 14.35 -2.58 6.44
N VAL A 234 13.54 -3.05 5.48
CA VAL A 234 12.80 -2.18 4.55
C VAL A 234 11.29 -2.30 4.80
N ALA A 235 10.66 -1.16 5.03
CA ALA A 235 9.20 -1.03 5.08
C ALA A 235 8.68 -0.32 3.83
N VAL A 236 7.55 -0.77 3.29
CA VAL A 236 6.83 -0.09 2.20
C VAL A 236 5.52 0.43 2.71
N CYS A 237 5.20 1.69 2.41
CA CYS A 237 3.94 2.30 2.83
C CYS A 237 3.27 3.13 1.73
N GLY A 238 1.95 3.25 1.84
CA GLY A 238 1.16 4.05 0.92
C GLY A 238 -0.25 4.34 1.42
N HIS A 239 -0.87 5.33 0.79
CA HIS A 239 -2.21 5.80 1.09
C HIS A 239 -3.13 5.58 -0.12
N SER A 240 -4.41 5.23 0.15
CA SER A 240 -5.42 5.06 -0.89
C SER A 240 -4.99 4.00 -1.92
N ARG A 241 -4.98 4.33 -3.22
CA ARG A 241 -4.46 3.45 -4.27
C ARG A 241 -3.00 3.03 -4.05
N LEU A 242 -2.20 3.90 -3.45
CA LEU A 242 -0.80 3.57 -3.10
C LEU A 242 -0.71 2.64 -1.88
N GLY A 243 -1.72 2.62 -1.01
CA GLY A 243 -1.88 1.61 0.04
C GLY A 243 -2.12 0.22 -0.54
N LYS A 244 -2.95 0.12 -1.60
CA LYS A 244 -3.10 -1.13 -2.38
C LYS A 244 -1.74 -1.59 -2.93
N VAL A 245 -0.97 -0.65 -3.50
CA VAL A 245 0.38 -0.94 -4.03
C VAL A 245 1.31 -1.46 -2.94
N ALA A 246 1.31 -0.85 -1.76
CA ALA A 246 2.15 -1.30 -0.64
C ALA A 246 1.82 -2.74 -0.22
N LEU A 247 0.54 -3.10 -0.13
CA LEU A 247 0.11 -4.49 0.15
C LEU A 247 0.56 -5.46 -0.94
N VAL A 248 0.32 -5.13 -2.21
CA VAL A 248 0.74 -5.97 -3.34
C VAL A 248 2.26 -6.12 -3.39
N THR A 249 3.00 -5.05 -3.10
CA THR A 249 4.47 -5.09 -2.99
C THR A 249 4.90 -6.07 -1.91
N GLY A 250 4.38 -5.92 -0.69
CA GLY A 250 4.74 -6.79 0.43
C GLY A 250 4.42 -8.26 0.17
N VAL A 251 3.27 -8.57 -0.46
CA VAL A 251 2.89 -9.94 -0.78
C VAL A 251 3.74 -10.54 -1.90
N THR A 252 4.11 -9.74 -2.90
CA THR A 252 4.80 -10.24 -4.11
C THR A 252 6.31 -10.16 -4.06
N ASP A 253 6.88 -9.42 -3.11
CA ASP A 253 8.33 -9.30 -2.89
C ASP A 253 8.66 -9.47 -1.40
N GLU A 254 9.20 -10.62 -1.04
CA GLU A 254 9.45 -11.00 0.35
C GLU A 254 10.60 -10.26 1.02
N ARG A 255 11.39 -9.48 0.27
CA ARG A 255 12.44 -8.62 0.81
C ARG A 255 11.90 -7.45 1.63
N PHE A 256 10.64 -7.04 1.42
CA PHE A 256 10.00 -6.03 2.26
C PHE A 256 9.57 -6.63 3.59
N LEU A 257 10.19 -6.17 4.67
CA LEU A 257 9.94 -6.66 6.03
C LEU A 257 8.58 -6.20 6.58
N VAL A 258 8.15 -4.99 6.23
CA VAL A 258 6.90 -4.38 6.68
C VAL A 258 6.11 -3.86 5.48
N ALA A 259 4.81 -4.11 5.43
CA ALA A 259 3.87 -3.45 4.53
C ALA A 259 2.86 -2.62 5.33
N TYR A 260 2.67 -1.36 4.93
CA TYR A 260 1.70 -0.45 5.53
C TYR A 260 0.70 0.05 4.49
N SER A 261 -0.56 -0.13 4.79
CA SER A 261 -1.69 0.35 4.00
C SER A 261 -2.53 1.35 4.79
N ASN A 262 -2.77 2.53 4.23
CA ASN A 262 -3.61 3.56 4.83
C ASN A 262 -4.79 3.87 3.90
N ASP A 263 -6.04 3.77 4.42
CA ASP A 263 -7.29 4.07 3.72
C ASP A 263 -7.35 3.44 2.31
N SER A 264 -6.99 2.18 2.17
CA SER A 264 -6.82 1.58 0.84
C SER A 264 -8.12 1.06 0.21
N GLY A 265 -9.11 0.71 1.00
CA GLY A 265 -10.43 0.28 0.53
C GLY A 265 -10.42 -1.00 -0.32
N VAL A 266 -11.40 -1.10 -1.20
CA VAL A 266 -11.57 -2.21 -2.14
C VAL A 266 -10.37 -2.36 -3.08
N GLY A 267 -9.87 -3.59 -3.23
CA GLY A 267 -8.58 -3.86 -3.90
C GLY A 267 -7.37 -3.44 -3.09
N GLY A 268 -7.57 -3.19 -1.81
CA GLY A 268 -6.58 -2.94 -0.78
C GLY A 268 -6.89 -3.81 0.44
N ALA A 269 -7.14 -3.20 1.60
CA ALA A 269 -7.40 -3.95 2.83
C ALA A 269 -8.88 -4.31 3.06
N HIS A 270 -9.85 -3.67 2.36
CA HIS A 270 -11.27 -3.93 2.59
C HIS A 270 -11.75 -5.22 1.92
N PRO A 271 -12.32 -6.20 2.66
CA PRO A 271 -12.86 -7.43 2.09
C PRO A 271 -14.13 -7.20 1.28
N HIS A 272 -14.23 -7.83 0.12
CA HIS A 272 -15.40 -7.73 -0.76
C HIS A 272 -16.68 -8.27 -0.14
N ARG A 273 -16.58 -9.38 0.63
CA ARG A 273 -17.73 -9.97 1.31
C ARG A 273 -18.37 -9.06 2.35
N LEU A 274 -17.62 -8.08 2.87
CA LEU A 274 -18.11 -7.09 3.85
C LEU A 274 -18.63 -5.81 3.22
N TRP A 275 -18.80 -5.79 1.90
CA TRP A 275 -19.37 -4.63 1.24
C TRP A 275 -20.72 -4.22 1.85
N LYS A 276 -20.87 -2.92 2.12
CA LYS A 276 -22.11 -2.28 2.58
C LYS A 276 -22.33 -0.95 1.82
N PRO A 277 -23.56 -0.39 1.81
CA PRO A 277 -23.83 0.91 1.19
C PRO A 277 -22.86 2.00 1.68
N GLY A 278 -22.30 2.77 0.75
CA GLY A 278 -21.29 3.79 1.01
C GLY A 278 -19.86 3.32 0.77
N VAL A 279 -19.57 2.03 0.84
CA VAL A 279 -18.26 1.46 0.52
C VAL A 279 -18.10 1.28 -0.99
N CYS A 280 -16.90 1.53 -1.51
CA CYS A 280 -16.55 1.31 -2.90
C CYS A 280 -16.82 -0.14 -3.33
N LYS A 281 -17.22 -0.34 -4.59
CA LYS A 281 -17.42 -1.65 -5.21
C LYS A 281 -16.32 -1.97 -6.21
N LEU A 282 -16.07 -3.28 -6.41
CA LEU A 282 -15.19 -3.75 -7.48
C LEU A 282 -15.68 -3.27 -8.87
N SER A 283 -17.00 -3.29 -9.11
CA SER A 283 -17.57 -2.80 -10.36
C SER A 283 -17.29 -1.31 -10.61
N PHE A 284 -17.23 -0.49 -9.55
CA PHE A 284 -16.81 0.92 -9.66
C PHE A 284 -15.33 1.01 -10.05
N VAL A 285 -14.46 0.25 -9.40
CA VAL A 285 -13.02 0.22 -9.72
C VAL A 285 -12.81 -0.18 -11.18
N ASN A 286 -13.43 -1.26 -11.62
CA ASN A 286 -13.30 -1.76 -12.99
C ASN A 286 -13.93 -0.85 -14.05
N LYS A 287 -14.92 -0.02 -13.68
CA LYS A 287 -15.53 0.96 -14.59
C LYS A 287 -14.71 2.24 -14.72
N TYR A 288 -14.23 2.80 -13.59
CA TYR A 288 -13.61 4.12 -13.56
C TYR A 288 -12.10 4.09 -13.45
N HIS A 289 -11.53 2.94 -13.08
CA HIS A 289 -10.09 2.71 -12.94
C HIS A 289 -9.68 1.42 -13.64
N LEU A 290 -10.17 1.23 -14.86
CA LEU A 290 -10.01 0.06 -15.70
C LEU A 290 -8.56 -0.47 -15.78
N HIS A 291 -7.60 0.41 -15.65
CA HIS A 291 -6.17 0.11 -15.72
C HIS A 291 -5.59 -0.45 -14.42
N TRP A 292 -6.26 -0.30 -13.27
CA TRP A 292 -5.69 -0.68 -11.98
C TRP A 292 -5.53 -2.19 -11.79
N LEU A 293 -6.54 -2.96 -12.17
CA LEU A 293 -6.59 -4.40 -11.99
C LEU A 293 -6.43 -5.13 -13.33
N CYS A 294 -6.19 -6.44 -13.31
CA CYS A 294 -6.23 -7.24 -14.52
C CYS A 294 -7.67 -7.43 -15.01
N LEU A 295 -7.85 -7.79 -16.30
CA LEU A 295 -9.19 -7.92 -16.88
C LEU A 295 -10.00 -9.08 -16.28
N ASN A 296 -9.33 -10.10 -15.74
CA ASN A 296 -9.99 -11.20 -15.07
C ASN A 296 -10.79 -10.79 -13.84
N SER A 297 -10.44 -9.66 -13.18
CA SER A 297 -11.18 -9.13 -12.02
C SER A 297 -12.65 -8.83 -12.35
N ARG A 298 -12.96 -8.57 -13.62
CA ARG A 298 -14.32 -8.31 -14.10
C ARG A 298 -15.29 -9.48 -13.94
N LYS A 299 -14.76 -10.70 -13.85
CA LYS A 299 -15.58 -11.88 -13.63
C LYS A 299 -16.37 -11.83 -12.32
N PHE A 300 -15.93 -11.00 -11.37
CA PHE A 300 -16.49 -10.89 -10.03
C PHE A 300 -17.33 -9.63 -9.81
N GLU A 301 -17.49 -8.76 -10.82
CA GLU A 301 -18.22 -7.48 -10.69
C GLU A 301 -19.68 -7.66 -10.28
N ALA A 302 -20.32 -8.72 -10.77
CA ALA A 302 -21.75 -8.99 -10.49
C ALA A 302 -21.94 -9.54 -9.07
N ASP A 303 -20.97 -10.23 -8.54
CA ASP A 303 -21.06 -10.92 -7.24
C ASP A 303 -19.71 -10.97 -6.51
N GLU A 304 -19.20 -9.80 -6.19
CA GLU A 304 -17.89 -9.66 -5.51
C GLU A 304 -17.85 -10.29 -4.12
N ARG A 305 -19.02 -10.50 -3.48
CA ARG A 305 -19.10 -11.13 -2.15
C ARG A 305 -18.78 -12.62 -2.16
N ASN A 306 -18.96 -13.27 -3.30
CA ASN A 306 -18.72 -14.71 -3.48
C ASN A 306 -17.43 -15.01 -4.25
N MET A 307 -16.44 -14.10 -4.19
CA MET A 307 -15.10 -14.41 -4.70
C MET A 307 -14.50 -15.60 -3.94
N PRO A 308 -13.78 -16.51 -4.63
CA PRO A 308 -13.15 -17.67 -3.99
C PRO A 308 -12.17 -17.32 -2.87
N HIS A 309 -11.50 -16.16 -2.98
CA HIS A 309 -10.56 -15.62 -2.01
C HIS A 309 -10.84 -14.14 -1.77
N ASP A 310 -10.59 -13.64 -0.56
CA ASP A 310 -10.84 -12.26 -0.19
C ASP A 310 -9.62 -11.60 0.47
N MET A 311 -9.71 -10.31 0.77
CA MET A 311 -8.56 -9.49 1.11
C MET A 311 -7.88 -9.88 2.42
N ASP A 312 -8.59 -10.45 3.40
CA ASP A 312 -7.96 -10.96 4.63
C ASP A 312 -7.04 -12.17 4.35
N GLU A 313 -7.39 -13.04 3.40
CA GLU A 313 -6.49 -14.10 2.93
C GLU A 313 -5.27 -13.53 2.19
N PHE A 314 -5.48 -12.48 1.38
CA PHE A 314 -4.38 -11.78 0.72
C PHE A 314 -3.41 -11.13 1.73
N LEU A 315 -3.95 -10.46 2.74
CA LEU A 315 -3.16 -9.85 3.82
C LEU A 315 -2.38 -10.90 4.62
N ALA A 316 -2.98 -12.08 4.85
CA ALA A 316 -2.34 -13.19 5.56
C ALA A 316 -1.07 -13.72 4.84
N LEU A 317 -0.92 -13.47 3.53
CA LEU A 317 0.28 -13.80 2.78
C LEU A 317 1.52 -12.98 3.19
N MET A 318 1.35 -11.94 3.99
CA MET A 318 2.46 -11.20 4.61
C MET A 318 3.19 -12.02 5.68
N ALA A 319 2.52 -12.99 6.32
CA ALA A 319 3.15 -13.82 7.36
C ALA A 319 4.42 -14.52 6.83
N PRO A 320 5.49 -14.62 7.65
CA PRO A 320 5.61 -14.20 9.05
C PRO A 320 6.08 -12.74 9.23
N ARG A 321 6.20 -11.95 8.17
CA ARG A 321 6.67 -10.56 8.18
C ARG A 321 5.65 -9.64 8.87
N TYR A 322 5.74 -8.34 8.73
CA TYR A 322 4.93 -7.38 9.47
C TYR A 322 3.91 -6.67 8.56
N LEU A 323 2.72 -6.47 9.09
CA LEU A 323 1.61 -5.80 8.41
C LEU A 323 1.04 -4.68 9.30
N TYR A 324 0.80 -3.51 8.72
CA TYR A 324 0.10 -2.42 9.41
C TYR A 324 -1.02 -1.86 8.52
N VAL A 325 -2.24 -1.78 9.07
CA VAL A 325 -3.42 -1.26 8.37
C VAL A 325 -4.00 -0.09 9.14
N ALA A 326 -4.03 1.07 8.51
CA ALA A 326 -4.61 2.29 9.09
C ALA A 326 -5.80 2.78 8.28
N SER A 327 -6.75 3.36 8.98
CA SER A 327 -8.01 3.84 8.39
C SER A 327 -8.44 5.15 9.04
N ALA A 328 -9.31 5.91 8.35
CA ALA A 328 -9.96 7.10 8.87
C ALA A 328 -11.44 6.85 9.13
N SER A 329 -11.94 7.24 10.31
CA SER A 329 -13.29 6.90 10.77
C SER A 329 -14.44 7.44 9.91
N LYS A 330 -14.19 8.51 9.15
CA LYS A 330 -15.16 9.13 8.24
C LYS A 330 -14.96 8.76 6.78
N ASP A 331 -13.95 7.96 6.47
CA ASP A 331 -13.74 7.43 5.11
C ASP A 331 -14.61 6.21 4.84
N VAL A 332 -15.92 6.45 4.76
CA VAL A 332 -16.90 5.39 4.50
C VAL A 332 -16.61 4.68 3.17
N TRP A 333 -16.05 5.40 2.19
CA TRP A 333 -15.72 4.86 0.88
C TRP A 333 -14.63 3.78 0.92
N ALA A 334 -13.63 3.92 1.77
CA ALA A 334 -12.63 2.88 2.01
C ALA A 334 -13.17 1.76 2.92
N GLY A 335 -14.13 2.06 3.79
CA GLY A 335 -14.73 1.08 4.70
C GLY A 335 -13.82 0.71 5.87
N PRO A 336 -13.54 1.64 6.80
CA PRO A 336 -12.54 1.46 7.87
C PRO A 336 -12.78 0.23 8.74
N GLU A 337 -14.02 -0.10 9.04
CA GLU A 337 -14.36 -1.29 9.85
C GLU A 337 -13.95 -2.59 9.13
N GLY A 338 -14.16 -2.66 7.80
CA GLY A 338 -13.77 -3.80 6.99
C GLY A 338 -12.26 -3.94 6.88
N GLU A 339 -11.53 -2.83 6.71
CA GLU A 339 -10.06 -2.86 6.67
C GLU A 339 -9.44 -3.38 7.96
N GLN A 340 -9.91 -2.90 9.13
CA GLN A 340 -9.45 -3.37 10.43
C GLN A 340 -9.82 -4.84 10.67
N PHE A 341 -11.06 -5.22 10.31
CA PHE A 341 -11.49 -6.62 10.39
C PHE A 341 -10.59 -7.54 9.55
N ALA A 342 -10.25 -7.16 8.33
CA ALA A 342 -9.39 -7.97 7.49
C ALA A 342 -7.98 -8.14 8.07
N ALA A 343 -7.41 -7.07 8.64
CA ALA A 343 -6.11 -7.15 9.29
C ALA A 343 -6.13 -8.05 10.52
N GLU A 344 -7.18 -7.97 11.35
CA GLU A 344 -7.39 -8.86 12.48
C GLU A 344 -7.56 -10.32 12.05
N MET A 345 -8.39 -10.59 11.02
CA MET A 345 -8.56 -11.94 10.49
C MET A 345 -7.25 -12.50 9.90
N ALA A 346 -6.52 -11.69 9.16
CA ALA A 346 -5.21 -12.05 8.62
C ALA A 346 -4.21 -12.44 9.72
N SER A 347 -4.26 -11.78 10.89
CA SER A 347 -3.32 -12.00 12.00
C SER A 347 -3.31 -13.45 12.52
N ARG A 348 -4.38 -14.18 12.31
CA ARG A 348 -4.47 -15.62 12.63
C ARG A 348 -3.45 -16.47 11.88
N ALA A 349 -2.91 -15.99 10.73
CA ALA A 349 -1.84 -16.67 10.04
C ALA A 349 -0.55 -16.70 10.87
N TRP A 350 -0.23 -15.62 11.57
CA TRP A 350 0.90 -15.53 12.50
C TRP A 350 0.69 -16.40 13.75
N GLU A 351 -0.52 -16.39 14.29
CA GLU A 351 -0.86 -17.23 15.46
C GLU A 351 -0.69 -18.72 15.17
N ARG A 352 -1.07 -19.17 13.95
CA ARG A 352 -0.80 -20.56 13.49
C ARG A 352 0.70 -20.90 13.40
N MET A 353 1.56 -19.89 13.27
CA MET A 353 3.02 -20.02 13.29
C MET A 353 3.63 -19.82 14.68
N ASN A 354 2.80 -19.76 15.75
CA ASN A 354 3.21 -19.44 17.11
C ASN A 354 3.87 -18.05 17.24
N LEU A 355 3.47 -17.10 16.40
CA LEU A 355 3.90 -15.71 16.45
C LEU A 355 2.77 -14.85 17.02
N LYS A 356 3.10 -13.73 17.68
CA LYS A 356 2.10 -12.78 18.12
C LYS A 356 1.48 -12.08 16.90
N GLY A 357 0.19 -12.32 16.65
CA GLY A 357 -0.55 -11.74 15.53
C GLY A 357 -0.90 -10.27 15.76
N TRP A 358 -2.14 -9.99 16.14
CA TRP A 358 -2.67 -8.63 16.30
C TRP A 358 -2.18 -7.92 17.57
N GLY A 359 -2.03 -6.60 17.46
CA GLY A 359 -1.90 -5.68 18.59
C GLY A 359 -0.49 -5.10 18.80
N TYR A 360 -0.35 -4.36 19.88
CA TYR A 360 0.90 -3.71 20.24
C TYR A 360 2.05 -4.73 20.38
N ARG A 361 3.17 -4.46 19.67
CA ARG A 361 4.30 -5.39 19.53
C ARG A 361 3.95 -6.73 18.88
N GLY A 362 2.80 -6.82 18.18
CA GLY A 362 2.48 -7.94 17.30
C GLY A 362 3.09 -7.78 15.92
N HIS A 363 2.90 -8.80 15.09
CA HIS A 363 3.31 -8.74 13.69
C HIS A 363 2.28 -8.02 12.82
N VAL A 364 1.05 -7.92 13.30
CA VAL A 364 -0.03 -7.17 12.66
C VAL A 364 -0.50 -6.06 13.58
N GLY A 365 -0.46 -4.84 13.09
CA GLY A 365 -0.94 -3.65 13.80
C GLY A 365 -1.90 -2.83 12.96
N GLY A 366 -2.55 -1.87 13.61
CA GLY A 366 -3.44 -0.94 12.91
C GLY A 366 -4.00 0.13 13.84
N HIS A 367 -4.65 1.12 13.22
CA HIS A 367 -5.40 2.13 13.94
C HIS A 367 -6.52 2.70 13.08
N VAL A 368 -7.50 3.32 13.72
CA VAL A 368 -8.52 4.14 13.07
C VAL A 368 -8.44 5.53 13.67
N ARG A 369 -7.96 6.51 12.87
CA ARG A 369 -7.94 7.90 13.33
C ARG A 369 -9.28 8.60 13.08
N PRO A 370 -9.64 9.63 13.85
CA PRO A 370 -10.72 10.55 13.47
C PRO A 370 -10.41 11.30 12.16
N GLY A 371 -11.42 11.50 11.32
CA GLY A 371 -11.32 12.35 10.14
C GLY A 371 -11.57 11.65 8.81
N GLU A 372 -11.30 12.39 7.73
CA GLU A 372 -11.58 12.04 6.34
C GLU A 372 -10.43 11.28 5.68
N HIS A 373 -10.63 10.87 4.42
CA HIS A 373 -9.65 10.22 3.55
C HIS A 373 -8.38 11.05 3.38
N ASP A 374 -7.33 10.77 4.15
CA ASP A 374 -6.04 11.44 4.07
C ASP A 374 -4.90 10.58 4.64
N PHE A 375 -3.65 10.98 4.36
CA PHE A 375 -2.45 10.43 4.96
C PHE A 375 -1.73 11.53 5.72
N THR A 376 -1.89 11.52 7.02
CA THR A 376 -1.44 12.59 7.91
C THR A 376 -0.11 12.26 8.59
N PRO A 377 0.60 13.26 9.15
CA PRO A 377 1.76 13.00 10.01
C PRO A 377 1.45 12.11 11.22
N TYR A 378 0.21 12.14 11.71
CA TYR A 378 -0.23 11.25 12.80
C TYR A 378 -0.21 9.78 12.37
N ASP A 379 -0.78 9.47 11.20
CA ASP A 379 -0.76 8.11 10.63
C ASP A 379 0.68 7.62 10.43
N PHE A 380 1.52 8.49 9.89
CA PHE A 380 2.91 8.16 9.61
C PHE A 380 3.72 7.97 10.89
N LYS A 381 3.46 8.77 11.94
CA LYS A 381 4.07 8.60 13.27
C LYS A 381 3.79 7.23 13.84
N LEU A 382 2.52 6.82 13.91
CA LEU A 382 2.12 5.52 14.46
C LEU A 382 2.73 4.36 13.69
N PHE A 383 2.82 4.50 12.37
CA PHE A 383 3.50 3.52 11.53
C PHE A 383 5.00 3.43 11.85
N LEU A 384 5.70 4.56 11.98
CA LEU A 384 7.12 4.55 12.36
C LEU A 384 7.35 3.96 13.76
N ASP A 385 6.44 4.20 14.69
CA ASP A 385 6.49 3.62 16.03
C ASP A 385 6.29 2.09 15.97
N PHE A 386 5.41 1.59 15.10
CA PHE A 386 5.26 0.16 14.82
C PHE A 386 6.54 -0.45 14.20
N CYS A 387 7.21 0.27 13.29
CA CYS A 387 8.46 -0.18 12.67
C CYS A 387 9.61 -0.37 13.66
N ALA A 388 9.57 0.24 14.85
CA ALA A 388 10.62 0.11 15.83
C ALA A 388 10.90 -1.36 16.23
N THR A 389 9.85 -2.18 16.36
CA THR A 389 9.97 -3.61 16.69
C THR A 389 10.67 -4.39 15.55
N PRO A 390 10.15 -4.41 14.30
CA PRO A 390 10.80 -5.15 13.22
C PRO A 390 12.18 -4.59 12.84
N PHE A 391 12.42 -3.30 13.06
CA PHE A 391 13.72 -2.69 12.77
C PHE A 391 14.74 -2.85 13.90
N GLY A 392 14.33 -3.37 15.07
CA GLY A 392 15.22 -3.53 16.23
C GLY A 392 15.72 -2.19 16.76
N THR A 393 14.92 -1.13 16.62
CA THR A 393 15.22 0.20 17.13
C THR A 393 14.39 0.46 18.39
N THR A 394 14.97 1.17 19.36
CA THR A 394 14.26 1.53 20.59
C THR A 394 13.35 2.73 20.30
N THR A 395 12.03 2.55 20.47
CA THR A 395 11.15 3.70 20.69
C THR A 395 11.55 4.27 22.07
N THR A 396 11.95 5.52 22.14
CA THR A 396 12.09 6.18 23.45
C THR A 396 10.73 6.16 24.12
N CYS A 397 10.58 5.47 25.22
CA CYS A 397 9.34 5.17 25.92
C CYS A 397 8.57 6.44 26.37
N ALA A 398 9.18 7.63 26.29
CA ALA A 398 8.56 8.91 26.62
C ALA A 398 7.42 9.32 25.66
N ASP A 399 7.44 8.84 24.39
CA ASP A 399 6.41 9.20 23.40
C ASP A 399 5.22 8.24 23.38
N ALA A 400 5.39 7.01 23.86
CA ALA A 400 4.30 6.02 23.89
C ALA A 400 3.25 6.31 24.97
N LEU A 401 3.61 7.04 26.03
CA LEU A 401 2.70 7.37 27.15
C LEU A 401 1.88 8.64 26.93
N ARG A 402 2.17 9.46 25.92
CA ARG A 402 1.41 10.66 25.58
C ARG A 402 0.25 10.45 24.60
N LEU A 403 -0.03 9.22 24.21
CA LEU A 403 -1.07 8.88 23.23
C LEU A 403 -2.43 8.54 23.86
N HIS A 404 -2.61 8.73 25.19
CA HIS A 404 -3.83 8.41 25.92
C HIS A 404 -4.45 9.58 26.71
N ASP A 405 -4.01 10.83 26.46
CA ASP A 405 -4.66 12.03 26.99
C ASP A 405 -5.41 12.79 25.89
#